data_5f3f32a1c38bfe6258a13da5b71b722f
#
_entry.id   5f3f32a1c38bfe6258a13da5b71b722f
#
_cell.length_a   1.000
_cell.length_b   1.000
_cell.length_c   1.000
_cell.angle_alpha   90.00
_cell.angle_beta   90.00
_cell.angle_gamma   90.00
#
_symmetry.space_group_name_H-M   'P 1'
#
loop_
_entity.id
_entity.type
_entity.pdbx_description
1 polymer ?
#
loop_
_entity_poly.entity_id
_entity_poly.type
_entity_poly.pdbx_seq_one_letter_code
_entity_poly.pdbx_strand_id
1 'polypeptide(L)'
;MNVIDSAVHLADIYARALFELAERSKAVNAIKDDLDIVQDISVQEENFGALMTSPYFAPEHKQQMLLKIFSGKLSDLTVDFLRVVIRHDRMIFLPRIISRFGELWEAHHGYKIVQVTVSKAMNDQQTGELSTNIANAMNSKVKLQIGINPSIMGGIIIRYGDRVIDNSIRGRLRRAVNIIMSKQEKQEKIDEV
;
A
#
# COMPACT_ATOMS: atom_id res chain seq x y z
N MET A 1 -2.79 1.35 23.41
CA MET A 1 -2.39 1.77 22.05
C MET A 1 -1.40 0.73 21.56
N ASN A 2 -1.74 -0.03 20.50
CA ASN A 2 -0.94 -1.17 20.04
C ASN A 2 0.38 -0.65 19.41
N VAL A 3 1.50 -1.34 19.63
CA VAL A 3 2.81 -0.99 19.06
C VAL A 3 2.75 -0.87 17.52
N ILE A 4 1.89 -1.67 16.89
CA ILE A 4 1.65 -1.65 15.44
C ILE A 4 0.98 -0.33 15.01
N ASP A 5 0.00 0.17 15.78
CA ASP A 5 -0.68 1.45 15.47
C ASP A 5 0.29 2.64 15.56
N SER A 6 1.18 2.60 16.55
CA SER A 6 2.23 3.64 16.71
C SER A 6 3.22 3.65 15.54
N ALA A 7 3.61 2.47 15.03
CA ALA A 7 4.53 2.34 13.89
C ALA A 7 3.90 2.84 12.57
N VAL A 8 2.60 2.55 12.36
CA VAL A 8 1.85 3.04 11.20
C VAL A 8 1.74 4.56 11.22
N HIS A 9 1.36 5.09 12.38
CA HIS A 9 1.19 6.54 12.57
C HIS A 9 2.51 7.29 12.36
N LEU A 10 3.61 6.75 12.90
CA LEU A 10 4.93 7.33 12.73
C LEU A 10 5.37 7.34 11.26
N ALA A 11 5.19 6.25 10.55
CA ALA A 11 5.51 6.19 9.12
C ALA A 11 4.67 7.18 8.30
N ASP A 12 3.40 7.37 8.63
CA ASP A 12 2.52 8.36 7.98
C ASP A 12 3.03 9.80 8.21
N ILE A 13 3.45 10.14 9.42
CA ILE A 13 4.02 11.47 9.74
C ILE A 13 5.27 11.76 8.89
N TYR A 14 6.23 10.83 8.86
CA TYR A 14 7.48 11.01 8.11
C TYR A 14 7.22 11.08 6.60
N ALA A 15 6.36 10.21 6.07
CA ALA A 15 6.02 10.19 4.66
C ALA A 15 5.32 11.49 4.22
N ARG A 16 4.35 11.99 5.01
CA ARG A 16 3.68 13.27 4.72
C ARG A 16 4.63 14.45 4.78
N ALA A 17 5.49 14.51 5.81
CA ALA A 17 6.47 15.59 5.92
C ALA A 17 7.42 15.63 4.71
N LEU A 18 7.93 14.47 4.28
CA LEU A 18 8.76 14.38 3.08
C LEU A 18 7.97 14.77 1.82
N PHE A 19 6.72 14.33 1.71
CA PHE A 19 5.87 14.63 0.57
C PHE A 19 5.58 16.14 0.44
N GLU A 20 5.25 16.80 1.55
CA GLU A 20 5.03 18.25 1.56
C GLU A 20 6.30 19.04 1.16
N LEU A 21 7.48 18.60 1.63
CA LEU A 21 8.75 19.20 1.23
C LEU A 21 9.02 18.97 -0.26
N ALA A 22 8.74 17.77 -0.77
CA ALA A 22 8.88 17.42 -2.17
C ALA A 22 7.95 18.25 -3.08
N GLU A 23 6.70 18.49 -2.64
CA GLU A 23 5.75 19.35 -3.35
C GLU A 23 6.25 20.81 -3.41
N ARG A 24 6.68 21.36 -2.28
CA ARG A 24 7.22 22.75 -2.22
C ARG A 24 8.45 22.92 -3.12
N SER A 25 9.28 21.89 -3.21
CA SER A 25 10.48 21.89 -4.07
C SER A 25 10.18 21.49 -5.52
N LYS A 26 8.93 21.16 -5.87
CA LYS A 26 8.51 20.60 -7.17
C LYS A 26 9.32 19.36 -7.59
N ALA A 27 9.76 18.58 -6.62
CA ALA A 27 10.65 17.44 -6.80
C ALA A 27 9.99 16.09 -6.47
N VAL A 28 8.64 16.02 -6.45
CA VAL A 28 7.88 14.83 -6.00
C VAL A 28 8.28 13.56 -6.77
N ASN A 29 8.47 13.66 -8.10
CA ASN A 29 8.89 12.51 -8.91
C ASN A 29 10.33 12.11 -8.63
N ALA A 30 11.25 13.08 -8.54
CA ALA A 30 12.65 12.81 -8.24
C ALA A 30 12.82 12.13 -6.87
N ILE A 31 12.09 12.59 -5.85
CA ILE A 31 12.10 11.96 -4.52
C ILE A 31 11.51 10.54 -4.57
N LYS A 32 10.47 10.32 -5.40
CA LYS A 32 9.91 8.97 -5.58
C LYS A 32 10.94 8.02 -6.18
N ASP A 33 11.62 8.45 -7.23
CA ASP A 33 12.68 7.67 -7.90
C ASP A 33 13.85 7.39 -6.92
N ASP A 34 14.26 8.37 -6.13
CA ASP A 34 15.27 8.23 -5.09
C ASP A 34 14.87 7.16 -4.05
N LEU A 35 13.63 7.22 -3.58
CA LEU A 35 13.11 6.25 -2.60
C LEU A 35 13.02 4.84 -3.15
N ASP A 36 12.73 4.69 -4.46
CA ASP A 36 12.73 3.39 -5.12
C ASP A 36 14.17 2.83 -5.18
N ILE A 37 15.18 3.64 -5.49
CA ILE A 37 16.59 3.24 -5.44
C ILE A 37 16.97 2.78 -4.04
N VAL A 38 16.55 3.51 -3.00
CA VAL A 38 16.82 3.14 -1.59
C VAL A 38 16.15 1.81 -1.24
N GLN A 39 14.92 1.59 -1.70
CA GLN A 39 14.19 0.35 -1.48
C GLN A 39 14.88 -0.83 -2.17
N ASP A 40 15.27 -0.67 -3.43
CA ASP A 40 15.93 -1.72 -4.20
C ASP A 40 17.26 -2.14 -3.55
N ILE A 41 18.08 -1.18 -3.12
CA ILE A 41 19.32 -1.46 -2.40
C ILE A 41 19.04 -2.17 -1.06
N SER A 42 17.98 -1.75 -0.35
CA SER A 42 17.62 -2.38 0.92
C SER A 42 17.14 -3.83 0.77
N VAL A 43 16.61 -4.19 -0.41
CA VAL A 43 16.17 -5.57 -0.73
C VAL A 43 17.32 -6.42 -1.27
N GLN A 44 18.18 -5.84 -2.11
CA GLN A 44 19.30 -6.57 -2.75
C GLN A 44 20.44 -6.82 -1.78
N GLU A 45 20.69 -5.91 -0.85
CA GLU A 45 21.78 -5.96 0.12
C GLU A 45 21.26 -6.30 1.52
N GLU A 46 21.14 -7.58 1.84
CA GLU A 46 20.66 -8.05 3.16
C GLU A 46 21.41 -7.41 4.33
N ASN A 47 22.71 -7.17 4.16
CA ASN A 47 23.55 -6.54 5.19
C ASN A 47 23.23 -5.05 5.40
N PHE A 48 22.69 -4.35 4.40
CA PHE A 48 22.39 -2.91 4.52
C PHE A 48 21.29 -2.67 5.56
N GLY A 49 20.19 -3.38 5.47
CA GLY A 49 19.07 -3.26 6.42
C GLY A 49 19.51 -3.60 7.85
N ALA A 50 20.22 -4.72 8.02
CA ALA A 50 20.74 -5.17 9.32
C ALA A 50 21.71 -4.16 9.94
N LEU A 51 22.60 -3.58 9.15
CA LEU A 51 23.57 -2.58 9.59
C LEU A 51 22.89 -1.27 10.00
N MET A 52 21.94 -0.78 9.18
CA MET A 52 21.24 0.48 9.45
C MET A 52 20.30 0.40 10.67
N THR A 53 19.78 -0.78 11.00
CA THR A 53 18.93 -1.00 12.18
C THR A 53 19.70 -1.47 13.41
N SER A 54 20.97 -1.84 13.27
CA SER A 54 21.79 -2.36 14.36
C SER A 54 22.03 -1.30 15.45
N PRO A 55 21.84 -1.61 16.72
CA PRO A 55 22.15 -0.70 17.83
C PRO A 55 23.65 -0.56 18.11
N TYR A 56 24.49 -1.42 17.52
CA TYR A 56 25.94 -1.41 17.74
C TYR A 56 26.67 -0.26 17.03
N PHE A 57 26.05 0.36 16.02
CA PHE A 57 26.65 1.45 15.27
C PHE A 57 26.05 2.79 15.69
N ALA A 58 26.90 3.74 16.02
CA ALA A 58 26.50 5.10 16.34
C ALA A 58 25.83 5.76 15.10
N PRO A 59 24.85 6.67 15.31
CA PRO A 59 24.16 7.35 14.21
C PRO A 59 25.10 8.03 13.21
N GLU A 60 26.23 8.57 13.69
CA GLU A 60 27.24 9.24 12.87
C GLU A 60 27.89 8.28 11.87
N HIS A 61 28.22 7.06 12.32
CA HIS A 61 28.77 6.02 11.44
C HIS A 61 27.75 5.59 10.37
N LYS A 62 26.50 5.39 10.77
CA LYS A 62 25.41 5.06 9.82
C LYS A 62 25.22 6.16 8.76
N GLN A 63 25.29 7.44 9.17
CA GLN A 63 25.20 8.58 8.25
C GLN A 63 26.38 8.62 7.28
N GLN A 64 27.61 8.38 7.75
CA GLN A 64 28.78 8.32 6.87
C GLN A 64 28.69 7.18 5.86
N MET A 65 28.21 6.02 6.27
CA MET A 65 27.97 4.88 5.37
C MET A 65 26.89 5.22 4.32
N LEU A 66 25.78 5.81 4.75
CA LEU A 66 24.72 6.26 3.86
C LEU A 66 25.29 7.21 2.79
N LEU A 67 26.07 8.21 3.19
CA LEU A 67 26.69 9.14 2.26
C LEU A 67 27.62 8.43 1.26
N LYS A 68 28.41 7.45 1.70
CA LYS A 68 29.31 6.69 0.80
C LYS A 68 28.53 5.87 -0.24
N ILE A 69 27.41 5.27 0.16
CA ILE A 69 26.60 4.40 -0.72
C ILE A 69 25.82 5.23 -1.73
N PHE A 70 25.25 6.34 -1.28
CA PHE A 70 24.29 7.14 -2.07
C PHE A 70 24.84 8.46 -2.60
N SER A 71 26.13 8.78 -2.37
CA SER A 71 26.76 10.02 -2.86
C SER A 71 26.57 10.16 -4.37
N GLY A 72 25.98 11.27 -4.80
CA GLY A 72 25.73 11.59 -6.21
C GLY A 72 24.63 10.76 -6.88
N LYS A 73 23.95 9.87 -6.13
CA LYS A 73 22.85 9.04 -6.67
C LYS A 73 21.47 9.54 -6.26
N LEU A 74 21.37 10.20 -5.11
CA LEU A 74 20.14 10.73 -4.56
C LEU A 74 20.19 12.25 -4.49
N SER A 75 19.02 12.87 -4.51
CA SER A 75 18.87 14.32 -4.28
C SER A 75 19.24 14.68 -2.84
N ASP A 76 19.68 15.93 -2.64
CA ASP A 76 20.07 16.43 -1.31
C ASP A 76 18.92 16.30 -0.31
N LEU A 77 17.69 16.56 -0.74
CA LEU A 77 16.49 16.44 0.11
C LEU A 77 16.29 15.00 0.62
N THR A 78 16.46 14.01 -0.25
CA THR A 78 16.34 12.59 0.14
C THR A 78 17.47 12.20 1.10
N VAL A 79 18.69 12.65 0.84
CA VAL A 79 19.84 12.40 1.73
C VAL A 79 19.59 13.00 3.11
N ASP A 80 19.15 14.26 3.18
CA ASP A 80 18.87 14.93 4.46
C ASP A 80 17.72 14.27 5.20
N PHE A 81 16.69 13.84 4.49
CA PHE A 81 15.60 13.07 5.07
C PHE A 81 16.09 11.75 5.70
N LEU A 82 16.91 10.98 4.98
CA LEU A 82 17.49 9.74 5.50
C LEU A 82 18.39 9.97 6.72
N ARG A 83 19.13 11.08 6.75
CA ARG A 83 19.91 11.49 7.93
C ARG A 83 19.01 11.73 9.14
N VAL A 84 17.87 12.40 8.94
CA VAL A 84 16.89 12.61 10.01
C VAL A 84 16.34 11.28 10.53
N VAL A 85 15.98 10.36 9.62
CA VAL A 85 15.49 9.03 9.99
C VAL A 85 16.51 8.25 10.79
N ILE A 86 17.80 8.28 10.39
CA ILE A 86 18.92 7.65 11.13
C ILE A 86 19.09 8.29 12.50
N ARG A 87 19.10 9.63 12.57
CA ARG A 87 19.34 10.39 13.81
C ARG A 87 18.30 10.06 14.89
N HIS A 88 17.06 9.77 14.48
CA HIS A 88 15.99 9.40 15.39
C HIS A 88 15.84 7.89 15.60
N ASP A 89 16.79 7.08 15.08
CA ASP A 89 16.75 5.60 15.12
C ASP A 89 15.46 5.01 14.56
N ARG A 90 14.99 5.56 13.42
CA ARG A 90 13.74 5.18 12.77
C ARG A 90 13.92 4.38 11.47
N MET A 91 15.13 3.89 11.20
CA MET A 91 15.43 3.14 9.98
C MET A 91 14.62 1.85 9.83
N ILE A 92 14.20 1.24 10.94
CA ILE A 92 13.31 0.06 10.93
C ILE A 92 11.96 0.35 10.27
N PHE A 93 11.52 1.60 10.29
CA PHE A 93 10.25 2.03 9.67
C PHE A 93 10.40 2.49 8.23
N LEU A 94 11.63 2.58 7.71
CA LEU A 94 11.91 3.10 6.38
C LEU A 94 11.11 2.40 5.25
N PRO A 95 11.00 1.07 5.21
CA PRO A 95 10.20 0.41 4.16
C PRO A 95 8.74 0.85 4.19
N ARG A 96 8.20 1.09 5.38
CA ARG A 96 6.81 1.54 5.54
C ARG A 96 6.63 3.02 5.18
N ILE A 97 7.63 3.84 5.47
CA ILE A 97 7.67 5.25 5.07
C ILE A 97 7.68 5.35 3.54
N ILE A 98 8.51 4.56 2.87
CA ILE A 98 8.60 4.50 1.40
C ILE A 98 7.27 4.07 0.79
N SER A 99 6.68 3.00 1.31
CA SER A 99 5.36 2.53 0.86
C SER A 99 4.29 3.64 1.00
N ARG A 100 4.28 4.33 2.14
CA ARG A 100 3.32 5.41 2.40
C ARG A 100 3.54 6.62 1.51
N PHE A 101 4.79 6.99 1.25
CA PHE A 101 5.12 8.04 0.27
C PHE A 101 4.62 7.66 -1.14
N GLY A 102 4.78 6.40 -1.55
CA GLY A 102 4.25 5.88 -2.80
C GLY A 102 2.73 6.05 -2.92
N GLU A 103 1.98 5.77 -1.85
CA GLU A 103 0.52 5.99 -1.81
C GLU A 103 0.15 7.47 -1.97
N LEU A 104 0.90 8.39 -1.32
CA LEU A 104 0.70 9.84 -1.46
C LEU A 104 1.02 10.30 -2.88
N TRP A 105 2.10 9.79 -3.47
CA TRP A 105 2.48 10.06 -4.85
C TRP A 105 1.39 9.63 -5.84
N GLU A 106 0.83 8.44 -5.66
CA GLU A 106 -0.26 7.90 -6.47
C GLU A 106 -1.51 8.77 -6.36
N ALA A 107 -1.88 9.15 -5.14
CA ALA A 107 -3.02 10.03 -4.89
C ALA A 107 -2.82 11.40 -5.57
N HIS A 108 -1.62 11.98 -5.47
CA HIS A 108 -1.26 13.25 -6.11
C HIS A 108 -1.37 13.19 -7.64
N HIS A 109 -1.01 12.06 -8.24
CA HIS A 109 -1.11 11.83 -9.69
C HIS A 109 -2.52 11.37 -10.14
N GLY A 110 -3.50 11.40 -9.23
CA GLY A 110 -4.89 11.04 -9.52
C GLY A 110 -5.13 9.55 -9.70
N TYR A 111 -4.20 8.70 -9.25
CA TYR A 111 -4.44 7.26 -9.20
C TYR A 111 -5.41 6.92 -8.07
N LYS A 112 -6.41 6.12 -8.38
CA LYS A 112 -7.31 5.53 -7.38
C LYS A 112 -6.82 4.14 -7.03
N ILE A 113 -6.51 3.91 -5.75
CA ILE A 113 -6.15 2.59 -5.26
C ILE A 113 -7.42 1.77 -5.12
N VAL A 114 -7.47 0.65 -5.84
CA VAL A 114 -8.59 -0.29 -5.82
C VAL A 114 -8.11 -1.63 -5.29
N GLN A 115 -8.63 -2.03 -4.14
CA GLN A 115 -8.35 -3.35 -3.58
C GLN A 115 -9.22 -4.39 -4.27
N VAL A 116 -8.59 -5.44 -4.76
CA VAL A 116 -9.24 -6.53 -5.46
C VAL A 116 -8.93 -7.83 -4.76
N THR A 117 -9.95 -8.59 -4.36
CA THR A 117 -9.78 -9.94 -3.82
C THR A 117 -10.22 -10.96 -4.84
N VAL A 118 -9.34 -11.91 -5.15
CA VAL A 118 -9.58 -13.02 -6.09
C VAL A 118 -9.36 -14.36 -5.39
N SER A 119 -9.94 -15.44 -5.92
CA SER A 119 -9.79 -16.78 -5.33
C SER A 119 -8.46 -17.46 -5.65
N LYS A 120 -7.83 -17.08 -6.77
CA LYS A 120 -6.57 -17.64 -7.29
C LYS A 120 -5.70 -16.52 -7.85
N ALA A 121 -4.40 -16.74 -7.93
CA ALA A 121 -3.49 -15.82 -8.61
C ALA A 121 -3.92 -15.60 -10.06
N MET A 122 -3.82 -14.36 -10.51
CA MET A 122 -4.08 -13.94 -11.89
C MET A 122 -2.75 -13.80 -12.63
N ASN A 123 -2.75 -14.06 -13.91
CA ASN A 123 -1.61 -13.75 -14.78
C ASN A 123 -1.60 -12.26 -15.16
N ASP A 124 -0.50 -11.80 -15.76
CA ASP A 124 -0.31 -10.38 -16.11
C ASP A 124 -1.37 -9.88 -17.11
N GLN A 125 -1.78 -10.71 -18.06
CA GLN A 125 -2.83 -10.36 -19.02
C GLN A 125 -4.17 -10.12 -18.31
N GLN A 126 -4.59 -11.04 -17.45
CA GLN A 126 -5.84 -10.93 -16.68
C GLN A 126 -5.83 -9.70 -15.76
N THR A 127 -4.68 -9.42 -15.15
CA THR A 127 -4.49 -8.24 -14.31
C THR A 127 -4.61 -6.96 -15.12
N GLY A 128 -4.03 -6.90 -16.32
CA GLY A 128 -4.10 -5.76 -17.22
C GLY A 128 -5.53 -5.50 -17.73
N GLU A 129 -6.24 -6.55 -18.15
CA GLU A 129 -7.64 -6.46 -18.57
C GLU A 129 -8.55 -5.96 -17.44
N LEU A 130 -8.36 -6.49 -16.24
CA LEU A 130 -9.11 -6.07 -15.06
C LEU A 130 -8.85 -4.59 -14.71
N SER A 131 -7.58 -4.18 -14.76
CA SER A 131 -7.18 -2.79 -14.52
C SER A 131 -7.84 -1.84 -15.51
N THR A 132 -7.82 -2.18 -16.78
CA THR A 132 -8.45 -1.40 -17.86
C THR A 132 -9.95 -1.29 -17.67
N ASN A 133 -10.63 -2.40 -17.36
CA ASN A 133 -12.07 -2.42 -17.15
C ASN A 133 -12.50 -1.56 -15.95
N ILE A 134 -11.74 -1.63 -14.84
CA ILE A 134 -12.03 -0.82 -13.66
C ILE A 134 -11.72 0.66 -13.93
N ALA A 135 -10.61 0.98 -14.62
CA ALA A 135 -10.24 2.34 -14.99
C ALA A 135 -11.34 3.00 -15.85
N ASN A 136 -11.85 2.27 -16.83
CA ASN A 136 -12.94 2.72 -17.69
C ASN A 136 -14.23 2.95 -16.89
N ALA A 137 -14.60 2.01 -16.01
CA ALA A 137 -15.80 2.12 -15.18
C ALA A 137 -15.72 3.29 -14.18
N MET A 138 -14.52 3.62 -13.70
CA MET A 138 -14.30 4.70 -12.74
C MET A 138 -13.92 6.03 -13.40
N ASN A 139 -13.72 6.05 -14.71
CA ASN A 139 -13.21 7.17 -15.48
C ASN A 139 -11.99 7.83 -14.81
N SER A 140 -11.03 7.01 -14.38
CA SER A 140 -9.87 7.44 -13.62
C SER A 140 -8.73 6.45 -13.78
N LYS A 141 -7.49 6.90 -13.60
CA LYS A 141 -6.35 6.00 -13.48
C LYS A 141 -6.52 5.15 -12.21
N VAL A 142 -6.30 3.85 -12.31
CA VAL A 142 -6.41 2.95 -11.16
C VAL A 142 -5.12 2.18 -10.94
N LYS A 143 -4.80 1.93 -9.68
CA LYS A 143 -3.79 0.97 -9.27
C LYS A 143 -4.47 -0.14 -8.49
N LEU A 144 -4.29 -1.39 -8.96
CA LEU A 144 -4.88 -2.55 -8.31
C LEU A 144 -3.96 -3.08 -7.21
N GLN A 145 -4.53 -3.26 -6.02
CA GLN A 145 -3.93 -4.04 -4.93
C GLN A 145 -4.63 -5.39 -4.88
N ILE A 146 -3.98 -6.44 -5.40
CA ILE A 146 -4.59 -7.75 -5.55
C ILE A 146 -4.24 -8.61 -4.35
N GLY A 147 -5.27 -9.04 -3.61
CA GLY A 147 -5.20 -10.04 -2.56
C GLY A 147 -5.80 -11.38 -3.00
N ILE A 148 -5.20 -12.48 -2.56
CA ILE A 148 -5.70 -13.82 -2.85
C ILE A 148 -6.42 -14.34 -1.62
N ASN A 149 -7.68 -14.75 -1.79
CA ASN A 149 -8.48 -15.39 -0.74
C ASN A 149 -9.30 -16.54 -1.32
N PRO A 150 -8.84 -17.80 -1.18
CA PRO A 150 -9.55 -18.96 -1.70
C PRO A 150 -10.95 -19.14 -1.11
N SER A 151 -11.24 -18.56 0.06
CA SER A 151 -12.54 -18.72 0.74
C SER A 151 -13.70 -18.07 -0.02
N ILE A 152 -13.45 -17.17 -0.96
CA ILE A 152 -14.50 -16.59 -1.80
C ILE A 152 -15.03 -17.57 -2.86
N MET A 153 -14.37 -18.75 -3.02
CA MET A 153 -14.69 -19.85 -3.94
C MET A 153 -14.52 -19.53 -5.43
N GLY A 154 -14.56 -18.27 -5.82
CA GLY A 154 -14.42 -17.77 -7.17
C GLY A 154 -15.07 -16.40 -7.34
N GLY A 155 -14.89 -15.81 -8.52
CA GLY A 155 -15.30 -14.42 -8.77
C GLY A 155 -14.34 -13.42 -8.15
N ILE A 156 -14.84 -12.23 -7.87
CA ILE A 156 -14.04 -11.07 -7.48
C ILE A 156 -14.78 -10.22 -6.46
N ILE A 157 -14.03 -9.68 -5.48
CA ILE A 157 -14.51 -8.63 -4.58
C ILE A 157 -13.67 -7.38 -4.86
N ILE A 158 -14.31 -6.27 -5.17
CA ILE A 158 -13.68 -4.98 -5.43
C ILE A 158 -14.02 -4.04 -4.28
N ARG A 159 -13.00 -3.40 -3.69
CA ARG A 159 -13.18 -2.37 -2.66
C ARG A 159 -12.49 -1.08 -3.10
N TYR A 160 -13.24 0.02 -3.03
CA TYR A 160 -12.71 1.36 -3.27
C TYR A 160 -13.32 2.33 -2.24
N GLY A 161 -12.49 2.86 -1.37
CA GLY A 161 -12.96 3.63 -0.21
C GLY A 161 -13.94 2.81 0.63
N ASP A 162 -15.11 3.35 0.89
CA ASP A 162 -16.17 2.70 1.66
C ASP A 162 -17.08 1.80 0.81
N ARG A 163 -16.87 1.76 -0.49
CA ARG A 163 -17.69 0.96 -1.42
C ARG A 163 -17.09 -0.43 -1.59
N VAL A 164 -17.95 -1.45 -1.47
CA VAL A 164 -17.58 -2.85 -1.70
C VAL A 164 -18.54 -3.45 -2.73
N ILE A 165 -17.98 -4.00 -3.80
CA ILE A 165 -18.73 -4.74 -4.83
C ILE A 165 -18.31 -6.20 -4.69
N ASP A 166 -19.19 -7.02 -4.11
CA ASP A 166 -18.98 -8.45 -3.94
C ASP A 166 -19.69 -9.23 -5.06
N ASN A 167 -18.90 -9.69 -6.03
CA ASN A 167 -19.34 -10.59 -7.12
C ASN A 167 -18.75 -12.00 -6.96
N SER A 168 -18.38 -12.39 -5.74
CA SER A 168 -17.91 -13.73 -5.42
C SER A 168 -19.00 -14.79 -5.47
N ILE A 169 -18.63 -16.04 -5.73
CA ILE A 169 -19.56 -17.18 -5.68
C ILE A 169 -20.15 -17.30 -4.28
N ARG A 170 -19.33 -17.18 -3.24
CA ARG A 170 -19.77 -17.19 -1.84
C ARG A 170 -20.78 -16.09 -1.55
N GLY A 171 -20.55 -14.87 -2.03
CA GLY A 171 -21.49 -13.76 -1.86
C GLY A 171 -22.82 -13.99 -2.57
N ARG A 172 -22.78 -14.56 -3.78
CA ARG A 172 -24.00 -14.93 -4.53
C ARG A 172 -24.81 -16.00 -3.82
N LEU A 173 -24.16 -17.06 -3.33
CA LEU A 173 -24.80 -18.13 -2.54
C LEU A 173 -25.44 -17.57 -1.28
N ARG A 174 -24.73 -16.73 -0.53
CA ARG A 174 -25.29 -16.12 0.68
C ARG A 174 -26.54 -15.29 0.40
N ARG A 175 -26.50 -14.47 -0.67
CA ARG A 175 -27.67 -13.69 -1.09
C ARG A 175 -28.85 -14.58 -1.49
N ALA A 176 -28.59 -15.68 -2.21
CA ALA A 176 -29.64 -16.63 -2.60
C ALA A 176 -30.28 -17.29 -1.37
N VAL A 177 -29.50 -17.76 -0.41
CA VAL A 177 -30.02 -18.34 0.84
C VAL A 177 -30.87 -17.33 1.61
N ASN A 178 -30.40 -16.10 1.76
CA ASN A 178 -31.15 -15.05 2.46
C ASN A 178 -32.50 -14.74 1.79
N ILE A 179 -32.55 -14.75 0.45
CA ILE A 179 -33.80 -14.56 -0.29
C ILE A 179 -34.78 -15.72 -0.04
N ILE A 180 -34.28 -16.97 0.00
CA ILE A 180 -35.13 -18.15 0.27
C ILE A 180 -35.68 -18.07 1.70
N MET A 181 -34.83 -17.83 2.70
CA MET A 181 -35.24 -17.73 4.10
C MET A 181 -36.26 -16.61 4.32
N SER A 182 -36.03 -15.43 3.74
CA SER A 182 -36.96 -14.29 3.86
C SER A 182 -38.32 -14.54 3.18
N LYS A 183 -38.39 -15.43 2.17
CA LYS A 183 -39.64 -15.85 1.57
C LYS A 183 -40.39 -16.86 2.44
N GLN A 184 -39.64 -17.77 3.11
CA GLN A 184 -40.28 -18.74 4.03
C GLN A 184 -40.89 -18.04 5.25
N GLU A 185 -40.18 -17.10 5.87
CA GLU A 185 -40.71 -16.31 6.99
C GLU A 185 -41.96 -15.49 6.63
N LYS A 186 -42.05 -15.03 5.38
CA LYS A 186 -43.26 -14.32 4.90
C LYS A 186 -44.43 -15.27 4.65
N GLN A 187 -44.14 -16.48 4.19
CA GLN A 187 -45.18 -17.48 3.93
C GLN A 187 -45.76 -18.01 5.26
N GLU A 188 -44.94 -18.33 6.23
CA GLU A 188 -45.38 -18.77 7.57
C GLU A 188 -46.27 -17.74 8.26
N LYS A 189 -45.96 -16.44 8.13
CA LYS A 189 -46.77 -15.35 8.69
C LYS A 189 -48.11 -15.16 7.98
N ILE A 190 -48.29 -15.64 6.75
CA ILE A 190 -49.55 -15.58 6.00
C ILE A 190 -50.41 -16.77 6.36
N ASP A 191 -49.81 -17.93 6.62
CA ASP A 191 -50.50 -19.16 6.96
C ASP A 191 -50.97 -19.22 8.43
N GLU A 192 -50.48 -18.29 9.28
CA GLU A 192 -50.90 -18.14 10.70
C GLU A 192 -52.07 -17.16 10.91
N VAL A 193 -52.60 -16.51 9.86
CA VAL A 193 -53.71 -15.55 9.92
C VAL A 193 -54.98 -16.18 9.30
#